data_9640858e1bb39d5e7d447afdf17b1e38
#
_entry.id   9640858e1bb39d5e7d447afdf17b1e38
#
_cell.length_a   1.000
_cell.length_b   1.000
_cell.length_c   1.000
_cell.angle_alpha   90.00
_cell.angle_beta   90.00
_cell.angle_gamma   90.00
#
_symmetry.space_group_name_H-M   'P 1'
#
loop_
_entity.id
_entity.type
_entity.pdbx_description
1 polymer ?
#
loop_
_entity_poly.entity_id
_entity_poly.type
_entity_poly.pdbx_seq_one_letter_code
_entity_poly.pdbx_strand_id
1 'polypeptide(L)'
;MQPQVKTGCQPREIHAENSVSPLTRLSGVITQFSSDTALLLIDVQKGVDVLEHWGGPTGRRNNPDAESHMLRLLAAFRQHGLTVAYTRHDSREAVSPLKFSLPTGAQKEGFEVQPTDICVEKDVNSGFVGTDLEIQLRRKGIKRLVIVGFFTNMCVETTTRMAGNLGFDTYLVPDCCATTNRIGLDGADYDAELVHDMTVANLHGEFCTAITPGDVTALLDADAPQLDRVQGNE
;
A
#
# COMPACT_ATOMS: atom_id res chain seq x y z
N MET A 1 28.76 -33.63 34.31
CA MET A 1 27.29 -33.52 34.33
C MET A 1 26.94 -32.30 33.47
N GLN A 2 26.58 -32.52 32.21
CA GLN A 2 26.16 -31.46 31.29
C GLN A 2 24.62 -31.38 31.33
N PRO A 3 24.01 -30.19 31.35
CA PRO A 3 22.57 -30.07 31.29
C PRO A 3 22.07 -30.26 29.85
N GLN A 4 21.14 -31.18 29.67
CA GLN A 4 20.43 -31.41 28.42
C GLN A 4 19.45 -30.22 28.15
N VAL A 5 19.63 -29.58 27.00
CA VAL A 5 18.69 -28.61 26.47
C VAL A 5 17.50 -29.36 25.84
N LYS A 6 16.32 -29.21 26.41
CA LYS A 6 15.06 -29.70 25.81
C LYS A 6 14.67 -28.82 24.64
N THR A 7 14.97 -29.27 23.43
CA THR A 7 14.35 -28.76 22.20
C THR A 7 12.99 -29.43 22.01
N GLY A 8 11.91 -28.69 22.09
CA GLY A 8 10.56 -29.24 21.89
C GLY A 8 9.53 -28.16 21.78
N CYS A 9 9.62 -27.33 20.73
CA CYS A 9 8.48 -26.56 20.28
C CYS A 9 7.85 -27.32 19.10
N GLN A 10 6.76 -28.04 19.37
CA GLN A 10 5.96 -28.63 18.30
C GLN A 10 5.15 -27.52 17.62
N PRO A 11 5.03 -27.52 16.29
CA PRO A 11 4.15 -26.60 15.59
C PRO A 11 2.69 -26.88 16.02
N ARG A 12 2.00 -25.85 16.47
CA ARG A 12 0.56 -25.92 16.70
C ARG A 12 -0.12 -26.03 15.32
N GLU A 13 -0.86 -27.11 15.12
CA GLU A 13 -1.81 -27.20 14.02
C GLU A 13 -2.84 -26.07 14.19
N ILE A 14 -2.82 -25.13 13.25
CA ILE A 14 -3.83 -24.07 13.15
C ILE A 14 -5.04 -24.72 12.49
N HIS A 15 -6.04 -25.06 13.31
CA HIS A 15 -7.34 -25.47 12.80
C HIS A 15 -7.94 -24.32 11.98
N ALA A 16 -8.10 -24.55 10.68
CA ALA A 16 -8.80 -23.65 9.77
C ALA A 16 -10.32 -23.73 10.02
N GLU A 17 -10.78 -23.12 11.11
CA GLU A 17 -12.22 -22.92 11.31
C GLU A 17 -12.48 -21.47 11.71
N ASN A 18 -13.31 -20.82 10.89
CA ASN A 18 -13.79 -19.43 10.94
C ASN A 18 -12.87 -18.37 10.29
N SER A 19 -12.69 -18.46 8.98
CA SER A 19 -12.26 -17.31 8.18
C SER A 19 -13.44 -16.33 8.04
N VAL A 20 -13.66 -15.50 9.04
CA VAL A 20 -14.46 -14.26 8.86
C VAL A 20 -13.67 -13.41 7.89
N SER A 21 -14.30 -13.02 6.77
CA SER A 21 -13.69 -12.14 5.78
C SER A 21 -12.99 -10.96 6.46
N PRO A 22 -11.77 -10.57 6.05
CA PRO A 22 -11.07 -9.39 6.59
C PRO A 22 -11.93 -8.13 6.64
N LEU A 23 -12.91 -8.02 5.74
CA LEU A 23 -13.81 -6.87 5.62
C LEU A 23 -14.77 -6.69 6.82
N THR A 24 -14.84 -7.64 7.74
CA THR A 24 -15.86 -7.64 8.82
C THR A 24 -15.37 -7.04 10.15
N ARG A 25 -14.10 -6.66 10.30
CA ARG A 25 -13.52 -6.45 11.65
C ARG A 25 -13.41 -5.03 12.18
N LEU A 26 -13.38 -3.97 11.36
CA LEU A 26 -13.05 -2.62 11.88
C LEU A 26 -14.12 -1.53 11.77
N SER A 27 -15.11 -1.61 10.87
CA SER A 27 -16.06 -0.49 10.66
C SER A 27 -17.44 -0.89 10.18
N GLY A 28 -17.92 -2.08 10.51
CA GLY A 28 -19.10 -2.62 9.84
C GLY A 28 -18.74 -3.16 8.46
N VAL A 29 -19.59 -4.02 7.91
CA VAL A 29 -19.34 -4.61 6.58
C VAL A 29 -19.35 -3.49 5.55
N ILE A 30 -18.17 -3.13 5.01
CA ILE A 30 -18.14 -2.28 3.82
C ILE A 30 -18.69 -3.09 2.65
N THR A 31 -19.63 -2.51 1.92
CA THR A 31 -20.27 -3.13 0.76
C THR A 31 -19.84 -2.48 -0.55
N GLN A 32 -19.26 -1.28 -0.49
CA GLN A 32 -18.95 -0.48 -1.67
C GLN A 32 -17.92 0.61 -1.39
N PHE A 33 -17.05 0.89 -2.36
CA PHE A 33 -16.29 2.13 -2.46
C PHE A 33 -17.07 3.16 -3.27
N SER A 34 -17.25 4.34 -2.71
CA SER A 34 -18.02 5.44 -3.29
C SER A 34 -17.22 6.73 -3.36
N SER A 35 -17.87 7.85 -3.69
CA SER A 35 -17.22 9.18 -3.87
C SER A 35 -16.44 9.69 -2.65
N ASP A 36 -16.62 9.09 -1.47
CA ASP A 36 -15.86 9.38 -0.26
C ASP A 36 -14.58 8.53 -0.10
N THR A 37 -14.22 7.77 -1.14
CA THR A 37 -13.03 6.90 -1.20
C THR A 37 -11.99 7.48 -2.15
N ALA A 38 -10.71 7.47 -1.74
CA ALA A 38 -9.59 7.85 -2.61
C ALA A 38 -8.54 6.74 -2.69
N LEU A 39 -7.93 6.59 -3.87
CA LEU A 39 -6.70 5.83 -4.05
C LEU A 39 -5.52 6.74 -3.73
N LEU A 40 -4.66 6.32 -2.80
CA LEU A 40 -3.44 7.04 -2.42
C LEU A 40 -2.21 6.25 -2.86
N LEU A 41 -1.50 6.77 -3.86
CA LEU A 41 -0.26 6.19 -4.38
C LEU A 41 0.94 6.84 -3.69
N ILE A 42 1.72 6.02 -2.99
CA ILE A 42 2.85 6.46 -2.19
C ILE A 42 4.15 6.31 -2.98
N ASP A 43 4.78 7.44 -3.32
CA ASP A 43 6.16 7.54 -3.84
C ASP A 43 6.47 6.61 -5.03
N VAL A 44 5.56 6.55 -6.01
CA VAL A 44 5.71 5.70 -7.20
C VAL A 44 6.66 6.39 -8.20
N GLN A 45 7.93 6.54 -7.79
CA GLN A 45 9.00 7.23 -8.51
C GLN A 45 10.07 6.25 -9.02
N LYS A 46 10.81 6.62 -10.06
CA LYS A 46 11.86 5.77 -10.66
C LYS A 46 12.97 5.38 -9.68
N GLY A 47 13.22 6.22 -8.68
CA GLY A 47 14.26 6.00 -7.68
C GLY A 47 14.04 4.77 -6.79
N VAL A 48 12.81 4.22 -6.73
CA VAL A 48 12.55 2.98 -5.98
C VAL A 48 13.21 1.75 -6.62
N ASP A 49 13.61 1.85 -7.89
CA ASP A 49 14.27 0.75 -8.62
C ASP A 49 15.80 0.75 -8.44
N VAL A 50 16.36 1.71 -7.72
CA VAL A 50 17.80 1.74 -7.39
C VAL A 50 18.04 0.81 -6.20
N LEU A 51 17.97 -0.51 -6.46
CA LEU A 51 17.90 -1.54 -5.42
C LEU A 51 19.17 -1.62 -4.55
N GLU A 52 20.34 -1.30 -5.11
CA GLU A 52 21.61 -1.25 -4.38
C GLU A 52 21.60 -0.16 -3.27
N HIS A 53 20.80 0.90 -3.44
CA HIS A 53 20.61 1.90 -2.40
C HIS A 53 19.69 1.40 -1.27
N TRP A 54 18.61 0.71 -1.63
CA TRP A 54 17.55 0.34 -0.68
C TRP A 54 17.83 -0.96 0.06
N GLY A 55 18.34 -1.99 -0.63
CA GLY A 55 18.58 -3.33 -0.11
C GLY A 55 20.06 -3.69 0.04
N GLY A 56 20.97 -2.74 -0.16
CA GLY A 56 22.41 -2.98 -0.12
C GLY A 56 22.91 -3.88 -1.25
N PRO A 57 24.09 -4.54 -1.10
CA PRO A 57 24.73 -5.28 -2.18
C PRO A 57 23.91 -6.44 -2.75
N THR A 58 23.00 -7.00 -1.97
CA THR A 58 22.10 -8.09 -2.36
C THR A 58 20.71 -7.59 -2.73
N GLY A 59 20.55 -6.28 -2.90
CA GLY A 59 19.29 -5.59 -3.07
C GLY A 59 18.30 -6.34 -3.94
N ARG A 60 17.24 -6.84 -3.30
CA ARG A 60 16.15 -7.58 -3.91
C ARG A 60 14.83 -6.98 -3.46
N ARG A 61 13.87 -6.92 -4.35
CA ARG A 61 12.51 -6.46 -4.08
C ARG A 61 11.53 -7.63 -4.14
N ASN A 62 10.58 -7.68 -3.21
CA ASN A 62 9.42 -8.56 -3.34
C ASN A 62 8.41 -7.98 -4.34
N ASN A 63 7.31 -8.67 -4.57
CA ASN A 63 6.16 -8.24 -5.40
C ASN A 63 6.59 -7.60 -6.72
N PRO A 64 7.17 -8.37 -7.68
CA PRO A 64 7.64 -7.82 -8.94
C PRO A 64 6.51 -7.23 -9.80
N ASP A 65 5.26 -7.65 -9.57
CA ASP A 65 4.06 -7.22 -10.28
C ASP A 65 3.32 -6.04 -9.60
N ALA A 66 3.87 -5.46 -8.52
CA ALA A 66 3.20 -4.41 -7.74
C ALA A 66 2.74 -3.24 -8.63
N GLU A 67 3.61 -2.76 -9.54
CA GLU A 67 3.26 -1.65 -10.44
C GLU A 67 2.12 -2.02 -11.40
N SER A 68 2.13 -3.24 -11.93
CA SER A 68 1.05 -3.68 -12.84
C SER A 68 -0.28 -3.78 -12.10
N HIS A 69 -0.27 -4.20 -10.83
CA HIS A 69 -1.45 -4.18 -9.95
C HIS A 69 -1.91 -2.75 -9.64
N MET A 70 -0.97 -1.86 -9.28
CA MET A 70 -1.28 -0.44 -9.05
C MET A 70 -1.89 0.23 -10.28
N LEU A 71 -1.36 -0.02 -11.49
CA LEU A 71 -1.91 0.55 -12.74
C LEU A 71 -3.35 0.11 -13.00
N ARG A 72 -3.67 -1.16 -12.72
CA ARG A 72 -5.05 -1.66 -12.85
C ARG A 72 -5.99 -0.96 -11.86
N LEU A 73 -5.58 -0.79 -10.61
CA LEU A 73 -6.38 -0.06 -9.62
C LEU A 73 -6.52 1.41 -9.97
N LEU A 74 -5.44 2.07 -10.43
CA LEU A 74 -5.47 3.46 -10.86
C LEU A 74 -6.47 3.66 -12.01
N ALA A 75 -6.44 2.77 -13.01
CA ALA A 75 -7.39 2.80 -14.11
C ALA A 75 -8.83 2.60 -13.64
N ALA A 76 -9.08 1.66 -12.72
CA ALA A 76 -10.39 1.41 -12.15
C ALA A 76 -10.93 2.64 -11.37
N PHE A 77 -10.12 3.25 -10.49
CA PHE A 77 -10.52 4.46 -9.76
C PHE A 77 -10.87 5.61 -10.70
N ARG A 78 -10.06 5.83 -11.75
CA ARG A 78 -10.34 6.85 -12.78
C ARG A 78 -11.61 6.54 -13.58
N GLN A 79 -11.85 5.29 -13.94
CA GLN A 79 -13.06 4.86 -14.63
C GLN A 79 -14.33 5.12 -13.81
N HIS A 80 -14.26 4.92 -12.49
CA HIS A 80 -15.35 5.21 -11.56
C HIS A 80 -15.43 6.71 -11.15
N GLY A 81 -14.54 7.56 -11.67
CA GLY A 81 -14.52 9.00 -11.35
C GLY A 81 -14.16 9.30 -9.89
N LEU A 82 -13.48 8.37 -9.20
CA LEU A 82 -13.09 8.53 -7.82
C LEU A 82 -11.79 9.31 -7.66
N THR A 83 -11.59 9.88 -6.48
CA THR A 83 -10.40 10.69 -6.20
C THR A 83 -9.13 9.83 -6.23
N VAL A 84 -8.11 10.35 -6.92
CA VAL A 84 -6.75 9.83 -6.89
C VAL A 84 -5.84 10.84 -6.21
N ALA A 85 -4.96 10.36 -5.36
CA ALA A 85 -3.97 11.15 -4.64
C ALA A 85 -2.58 10.52 -4.74
N TYR A 86 -1.56 11.36 -4.79
CA TYR A 86 -0.16 10.97 -4.85
C TYR A 86 0.65 11.63 -3.76
N THR A 87 1.62 10.90 -3.21
CA THR A 87 2.78 11.52 -2.59
C THR A 87 3.99 11.41 -3.50
N ARG A 88 4.84 12.42 -3.50
CA ARG A 88 6.15 12.43 -4.14
C ARG A 88 7.20 12.76 -3.09
N HIS A 89 8.22 11.92 -3.01
CA HIS A 89 9.27 12.06 -2.02
C HIS A 89 10.47 12.81 -2.61
N ASP A 90 10.84 13.93 -2.00
CA ASP A 90 12.11 14.63 -2.23
C ASP A 90 12.99 14.46 -0.98
N SER A 91 13.75 13.38 -0.93
CA SER A 91 14.48 12.97 0.27
C SER A 91 15.45 14.02 0.78
N ARG A 92 15.54 14.20 2.10
CA ARG A 92 16.57 15.02 2.77
C ARG A 92 17.97 14.40 2.66
N GLU A 93 18.06 13.08 2.46
CA GLU A 93 19.34 12.40 2.37
C GLU A 93 20.06 12.77 1.07
N ALA A 94 21.34 13.18 1.19
CA ALA A 94 22.12 13.66 0.05
C ALA A 94 22.29 12.60 -1.05
N VAL A 95 22.40 11.34 -0.66
CA VAL A 95 22.67 10.21 -1.56
C VAL A 95 21.40 9.47 -2.05
N SER A 96 20.22 9.90 -1.59
CA SER A 96 18.96 9.23 -1.96
C SER A 96 18.67 9.37 -3.45
N PRO A 97 18.23 8.29 -4.13
CA PRO A 97 17.74 8.36 -5.49
C PRO A 97 16.36 9.04 -5.63
N LEU A 98 15.64 9.26 -4.50
CA LEU A 98 14.38 9.99 -4.48
C LEU A 98 14.63 11.48 -4.26
N LYS A 99 15.19 12.14 -5.29
CA LYS A 99 15.39 13.58 -5.32
C LYS A 99 14.84 14.18 -6.61
N PHE A 100 14.08 15.26 -6.49
CA PHE A 100 13.54 15.95 -7.68
C PHE A 100 14.61 16.54 -8.59
N SER A 101 15.81 16.78 -8.06
CA SER A 101 16.98 17.21 -8.83
C SER A 101 17.59 16.10 -9.70
N LEU A 102 17.17 14.84 -9.52
CA LEU A 102 17.65 13.68 -10.25
C LEU A 102 16.57 13.13 -11.21
N PRO A 103 16.94 12.53 -12.34
CA PRO A 103 15.97 11.84 -13.23
C PRO A 103 15.18 10.74 -12.51
N THR A 104 15.77 10.12 -11.49
CA THR A 104 15.15 9.09 -10.65
C THR A 104 14.07 9.63 -9.72
N GLY A 105 14.02 10.93 -9.46
CA GLY A 105 12.93 11.58 -8.74
C GLY A 105 11.63 11.68 -9.53
N ALA A 106 11.65 11.43 -10.85
CA ALA A 106 10.45 11.44 -11.68
C ALA A 106 9.51 10.27 -11.36
N GLN A 107 8.19 10.48 -11.60
CA GLN A 107 7.20 9.40 -11.54
C GLN A 107 7.56 8.27 -12.51
N LYS A 108 7.18 7.05 -12.17
CA LYS A 108 7.26 5.91 -13.08
C LYS A 108 6.26 6.09 -14.22
N GLU A 109 6.57 5.51 -15.37
CA GLU A 109 5.70 5.55 -16.55
C GLU A 109 4.32 4.94 -16.26
N GLY A 110 3.27 5.59 -16.73
CA GLY A 110 1.87 5.23 -16.49
C GLY A 110 1.29 5.79 -15.18
N PHE A 111 2.11 6.42 -14.34
CA PHE A 111 1.68 7.03 -13.07
C PHE A 111 1.69 8.56 -13.12
N GLU A 112 1.50 9.14 -14.30
CA GLU A 112 1.47 10.59 -14.48
C GLU A 112 0.30 11.20 -13.71
N VAL A 113 0.60 12.25 -12.93
CA VAL A 113 -0.38 13.01 -12.16
C VAL A 113 -1.26 13.81 -13.11
N GLN A 114 -2.58 13.67 -13.00
CA GLN A 114 -3.55 14.45 -13.77
C GLN A 114 -3.91 15.74 -13.04
N PRO A 115 -4.40 16.78 -13.74
CA PRO A 115 -4.77 18.06 -13.11
C PRO A 115 -5.87 17.96 -12.03
N THR A 116 -6.66 16.89 -12.04
CA THR A 116 -7.73 16.63 -11.06
C THR A 116 -7.26 15.87 -9.85
N ASP A 117 -6.06 15.28 -9.90
CA ASP A 117 -5.48 14.48 -8.82
C ASP A 117 -4.97 15.39 -7.69
N ILE A 118 -5.00 14.87 -6.47
CA ILE A 118 -4.24 15.45 -5.37
C ILE A 118 -2.77 15.00 -5.53
N CYS A 119 -1.84 15.94 -5.44
CA CYS A 119 -0.42 15.60 -5.42
C CYS A 119 0.29 16.44 -4.39
N VAL A 120 0.93 15.78 -3.42
CA VAL A 120 1.72 16.44 -2.38
C VAL A 120 3.18 16.01 -2.45
N GLU A 121 4.06 16.94 -2.15
CA GLU A 121 5.51 16.70 -2.06
C GLU A 121 5.91 16.64 -0.58
N LYS A 122 6.69 15.63 -0.24
CA LYS A 122 7.15 15.41 1.14
C LYS A 122 8.63 15.08 1.18
N ASP A 123 9.24 15.32 2.31
CA ASP A 123 10.67 15.04 2.57
C ASP A 123 10.90 14.11 3.77
N VAL A 124 9.80 13.58 4.32
CA VAL A 124 9.76 12.58 5.41
C VAL A 124 8.86 11.40 5.00
N ASN A 125 8.84 10.34 5.79
CA ASN A 125 8.13 9.10 5.41
C ASN A 125 6.60 9.27 5.33
N SER A 126 5.98 9.99 6.29
CA SER A 126 4.53 10.16 6.27
C SER A 126 4.09 11.15 5.18
N GLY A 127 3.07 10.75 4.39
CA GLY A 127 2.41 11.62 3.43
C GLY A 127 1.66 12.80 4.07
N PHE A 128 1.41 12.75 5.39
CA PHE A 128 0.64 13.77 6.11
C PHE A 128 1.52 14.79 6.86
N VAL A 129 2.80 14.49 7.05
CA VAL A 129 3.70 15.37 7.82
C VAL A 129 4.34 16.40 6.91
N GLY A 130 4.11 17.68 7.22
CA GLY A 130 4.63 18.80 6.45
C GLY A 130 3.94 19.04 5.12
N THR A 131 2.80 18.40 4.89
CA THR A 131 1.98 18.54 3.67
C THR A 131 0.55 18.97 4.03
N ASP A 132 -0.23 19.33 3.01
CA ASP A 132 -1.66 19.62 3.15
C ASP A 132 -2.56 18.46 2.68
N LEU A 133 -2.01 17.23 2.58
CA LEU A 133 -2.73 16.04 2.10
C LEU A 133 -4.06 15.84 2.84
N GLU A 134 -4.04 15.87 4.17
CA GLU A 134 -5.26 15.71 4.96
C GLU A 134 -6.30 16.76 4.61
N ILE A 135 -5.88 18.02 4.53
CA ILE A 135 -6.77 19.15 4.23
C ILE A 135 -7.42 18.97 2.86
N GLN A 136 -6.64 18.58 1.84
CA GLN A 136 -7.15 18.36 0.48
C GLN A 136 -8.13 17.19 0.44
N LEU A 137 -7.81 16.06 1.09
CA LEU A 137 -8.69 14.89 1.20
C LEU A 137 -10.02 15.27 1.91
N ARG A 138 -9.94 15.94 3.07
CA ARG A 138 -11.13 16.36 3.82
C ARG A 138 -12.01 17.33 3.02
N ARG A 139 -11.41 18.27 2.29
CA ARG A 139 -12.16 19.22 1.41
C ARG A 139 -12.91 18.53 0.29
N LYS A 140 -12.39 17.39 -0.21
CA LYS A 140 -13.09 16.54 -1.19
C LYS A 140 -14.10 15.58 -0.56
N GLY A 141 -14.29 15.63 0.77
CA GLY A 141 -15.20 14.74 1.49
C GLY A 141 -14.68 13.31 1.67
N ILE A 142 -13.39 13.08 1.44
CA ILE A 142 -12.80 11.75 1.55
C ILE A 142 -12.78 11.31 3.01
N LYS A 143 -13.31 10.12 3.25
CA LYS A 143 -13.33 9.43 4.54
C LYS A 143 -12.53 8.14 4.52
N ARG A 144 -12.30 7.59 3.32
CA ARG A 144 -11.73 6.27 3.08
C ARG A 144 -10.53 6.34 2.17
N LEU A 145 -9.47 5.61 2.50
CA LEU A 145 -8.24 5.56 1.73
C LEU A 145 -7.90 4.13 1.35
N VAL A 146 -7.63 3.91 0.07
CA VAL A 146 -6.99 2.69 -0.44
C VAL A 146 -5.54 3.04 -0.72
N ILE A 147 -4.60 2.45 0.02
CA ILE A 147 -3.17 2.81 0.02
C ILE A 147 -2.36 1.76 -0.72
N VAL A 148 -1.51 2.23 -1.64
CA VAL A 148 -0.59 1.42 -2.45
C VAL A 148 0.76 2.16 -2.61
N GLY A 149 1.83 1.48 -2.99
CA GLY A 149 3.10 2.14 -3.35
C GLY A 149 4.34 1.62 -2.64
N PHE A 150 5.34 2.50 -2.41
CA PHE A 150 6.69 2.15 -1.96
C PHE A 150 7.17 2.98 -0.76
N PHE A 151 7.98 2.39 0.13
CA PHE A 151 8.17 0.96 0.36
C PHE A 151 7.26 0.55 1.50
N THR A 152 6.83 -0.73 1.49
CA THR A 152 5.85 -1.24 2.46
C THR A 152 6.19 -0.88 3.90
N ASN A 153 7.44 -1.12 4.32
CA ASN A 153 7.93 -0.90 5.69
C ASN A 153 8.47 0.51 5.96
N MET A 154 8.27 1.46 5.05
CA MET A 154 8.75 2.85 5.19
C MET A 154 7.60 3.84 4.98
N CYS A 155 7.53 4.48 3.81
CA CYS A 155 6.55 5.53 3.55
C CYS A 155 5.11 4.99 3.53
N VAL A 156 4.88 3.77 3.02
CA VAL A 156 3.57 3.12 3.03
C VAL A 156 3.12 2.85 4.47
N GLU A 157 3.93 2.16 5.27
CA GLU A 157 3.63 1.86 6.67
C GLU A 157 3.36 3.14 7.46
N THR A 158 4.28 4.11 7.38
CA THR A 158 4.19 5.34 8.16
C THR A 158 2.94 6.15 7.79
N THR A 159 2.61 6.23 6.49
CA THR A 159 1.41 6.92 6.01
C THR A 159 0.13 6.18 6.41
N THR A 160 0.13 4.84 6.34
CA THR A 160 -1.01 4.01 6.75
C THR A 160 -1.32 4.17 8.25
N ARG A 161 -0.31 4.13 9.11
CA ARG A 161 -0.47 4.37 10.55
C ARG A 161 -1.04 5.77 10.82
N MET A 162 -0.51 6.79 10.14
CA MET A 162 -1.00 8.15 10.30
C MET A 162 -2.44 8.29 9.78
N ALA A 163 -2.80 7.68 8.65
CA ALA A 163 -4.15 7.70 8.11
C ALA A 163 -5.16 7.13 9.13
N GLY A 164 -4.85 5.96 9.72
CA GLY A 164 -5.66 5.36 10.78
C GLY A 164 -5.80 6.27 12.00
N ASN A 165 -4.68 6.85 12.48
CA ASN A 165 -4.68 7.79 13.62
C ASN A 165 -5.48 9.08 13.35
N LEU A 166 -5.53 9.55 12.11
CA LEU A 166 -6.34 10.69 11.68
C LEU A 166 -7.82 10.32 11.47
N GLY A 167 -8.19 9.05 11.67
CA GLY A 167 -9.58 8.56 11.58
C GLY A 167 -10.08 8.34 10.16
N PHE A 168 -9.20 8.13 9.20
CA PHE A 168 -9.59 7.59 7.90
C PHE A 168 -9.88 6.09 8.03
N ASP A 169 -10.96 5.64 7.38
CA ASP A 169 -11.20 4.22 7.13
C ASP A 169 -10.18 3.75 6.09
N THR A 170 -9.15 3.03 6.53
CA THR A 170 -7.94 2.81 5.75
C THR A 170 -7.83 1.36 5.29
N TYR A 171 -7.61 1.19 3.99
CA TYR A 171 -7.38 -0.09 3.33
C TYR A 171 -5.97 -0.10 2.74
N LEU A 172 -5.21 -1.14 3.04
CA LEU A 172 -3.90 -1.41 2.43
C LEU A 172 -4.05 -2.53 1.41
N VAL A 173 -3.43 -2.38 0.24
CA VAL A 173 -3.40 -3.44 -0.78
C VAL A 173 -1.98 -3.98 -0.88
N PRO A 174 -1.63 -5.05 -0.12
CA PRO A 174 -0.26 -5.56 -0.05
C PRO A 174 0.34 -5.92 -1.41
N ASP A 175 -0.43 -6.55 -2.30
CA ASP A 175 0.03 -6.92 -3.65
C ASP A 175 0.34 -5.71 -4.55
N CYS A 176 -0.11 -4.52 -4.15
CA CYS A 176 0.21 -3.24 -4.77
C CYS A 176 1.27 -2.47 -3.99
N CYS A 177 2.00 -3.12 -3.09
CA CYS A 177 3.12 -2.56 -2.34
C CYS A 177 4.32 -3.47 -2.49
N ALA A 178 5.52 -2.91 -2.40
CA ALA A 178 6.73 -3.71 -2.37
C ALA A 178 7.76 -3.10 -1.42
N THR A 179 8.71 -3.92 -1.00
CA THR A 179 9.88 -3.48 -0.23
C THR A 179 11.13 -4.27 -0.64
N THR A 180 12.25 -3.92 -0.05
CA THR A 180 13.53 -4.62 -0.23
C THR A 180 13.91 -5.37 1.03
N ASN A 181 14.87 -6.29 0.92
CA ASN A 181 15.54 -6.91 2.06
C ASN A 181 16.12 -5.86 3.02
N ARG A 182 16.31 -6.22 4.28
CA ARG A 182 16.83 -5.33 5.32
C ARG A 182 17.93 -6.01 6.12
N ILE A 183 19.01 -5.29 6.33
CA ILE A 183 20.08 -5.76 7.19
C ILE A 183 19.76 -5.41 8.64
N GLY A 184 19.70 -6.42 9.48
CA GLY A 184 19.50 -6.28 10.93
C GLY A 184 20.72 -5.76 11.67
N LEU A 185 20.54 -5.44 12.96
CA LEU A 185 21.62 -4.94 13.81
C LEU A 185 22.74 -5.95 14.02
N ASP A 186 22.43 -7.24 13.92
CA ASP A 186 23.37 -8.37 14.00
C ASP A 186 24.03 -8.70 12.65
N GLY A 187 23.69 -7.94 11.59
CA GLY A 187 24.16 -8.19 10.23
C GLY A 187 23.37 -9.25 9.47
N ALA A 188 22.31 -9.82 10.04
CA ALA A 188 21.42 -10.74 9.33
C ALA A 188 20.70 -10.01 8.18
N ASP A 189 20.62 -10.65 7.02
CA ASP A 189 19.87 -10.15 5.87
C ASP A 189 18.45 -10.74 5.90
N TYR A 190 17.47 -9.90 6.28
CA TYR A 190 16.07 -10.28 6.30
C TYR A 190 15.46 -10.15 4.90
N ASP A 191 14.88 -11.24 4.41
CA ASP A 191 14.23 -11.28 3.11
C ASP A 191 13.14 -10.21 2.95
N ALA A 192 13.03 -9.69 1.73
CA ALA A 192 12.04 -8.67 1.39
C ALA A 192 10.60 -9.15 1.64
N GLU A 193 10.30 -10.43 1.43
CA GLU A 193 9.03 -11.07 1.74
C GLU A 193 8.76 -11.00 3.24
N LEU A 194 9.69 -11.42 4.09
CA LEU A 194 9.54 -11.37 5.54
C LEU A 194 9.30 -9.95 6.04
N VAL A 195 10.08 -8.98 5.53
CA VAL A 195 9.93 -7.56 5.89
C VAL A 195 8.55 -7.05 5.49
N HIS A 196 8.08 -7.41 4.30
CA HIS A 196 6.75 -7.06 3.80
C HIS A 196 5.65 -7.67 4.67
N ASP A 197 5.66 -8.99 4.84
CA ASP A 197 4.61 -9.74 5.53
C ASP A 197 4.47 -9.30 6.99
N MET A 198 5.60 -9.10 7.69
CA MET A 198 5.59 -8.62 9.08
C MET A 198 5.04 -7.18 9.18
N THR A 199 5.36 -6.32 8.21
CA THR A 199 4.81 -4.96 8.16
C THR A 199 3.29 -5.00 7.96
N VAL A 200 2.81 -5.78 6.99
CA VAL A 200 1.37 -5.94 6.74
C VAL A 200 0.65 -6.52 7.97
N ALA A 201 1.24 -7.54 8.60
CA ALA A 201 0.67 -8.14 9.82
C ALA A 201 0.56 -7.14 10.98
N ASN A 202 1.54 -6.24 11.14
CA ASN A 202 1.53 -5.20 12.16
C ASN A 202 0.51 -4.07 11.90
N LEU A 203 0.15 -3.86 10.63
CA LEU A 203 -0.81 -2.82 10.23
C LEU A 203 -2.25 -3.33 10.24
N HIS A 204 -2.45 -4.57 9.80
CA HIS A 204 -3.77 -5.17 9.65
C HIS A 204 -4.46 -5.35 11.00
N GLY A 205 -5.69 -4.86 11.09
CA GLY A 205 -6.53 -4.98 12.29
C GLY A 205 -6.33 -3.87 13.31
N GLU A 206 -5.24 -3.11 13.23
CA GLU A 206 -4.99 -1.97 14.13
C GLU A 206 -5.12 -0.63 13.39
N PHE A 207 -4.41 -0.45 12.28
CA PHE A 207 -4.37 0.82 11.54
C PHE A 207 -5.12 0.77 10.21
N CYS A 208 -5.29 -0.41 9.64
CA CYS A 208 -5.95 -0.59 8.35
C CYS A 208 -6.57 -2.00 8.23
N THR A 209 -7.38 -2.17 7.19
CA THR A 209 -7.77 -3.48 6.68
C THR A 209 -6.94 -3.80 5.44
N ALA A 210 -6.13 -4.87 5.50
CA ALA A 210 -5.42 -5.37 4.32
C ALA A 210 -6.40 -6.17 3.45
N ILE A 211 -6.45 -5.85 2.15
CA ILE A 211 -7.35 -6.45 1.16
C ILE A 211 -6.61 -6.74 -0.14
N THR A 212 -7.16 -7.61 -0.98
CA THR A 212 -6.58 -7.92 -2.28
C THR A 212 -6.99 -6.91 -3.35
N PRO A 213 -6.26 -6.82 -4.49
CA PRO A 213 -6.71 -6.03 -5.64
C PRO A 213 -8.09 -6.46 -6.16
N GLY A 214 -8.43 -7.75 -6.05
CA GLY A 214 -9.73 -8.29 -6.42
C GLY A 214 -10.86 -7.78 -5.53
N ASP A 215 -10.62 -7.68 -4.20
CA ASP A 215 -11.58 -7.10 -3.26
C ASP A 215 -11.84 -5.62 -3.59
N VAL A 216 -10.78 -4.87 -3.92
CA VAL A 216 -10.93 -3.45 -4.33
C VAL A 216 -11.82 -3.33 -5.55
N THR A 217 -11.56 -4.14 -6.58
CA THR A 217 -12.35 -4.12 -7.82
C THR A 217 -13.81 -4.49 -7.52
N ALA A 218 -14.05 -5.53 -6.73
CA ALA A 218 -15.41 -5.93 -6.36
C ALA A 218 -16.17 -4.83 -5.60
N LEU A 219 -15.47 -4.10 -4.70
CA LEU A 219 -16.06 -2.97 -3.97
C LEU A 219 -16.32 -1.74 -4.85
N LEU A 220 -15.53 -1.54 -5.92
CA LEU A 220 -15.77 -0.49 -6.91
C LEU A 220 -16.97 -0.81 -7.81
N ASP A 221 -17.13 -2.07 -8.20
CA ASP A 221 -18.16 -2.52 -9.15
C ASP A 221 -19.52 -2.81 -8.47
N ALA A 222 -19.63 -2.73 -7.17
CA ALA A 222 -20.82 -3.13 -6.41
C ALA A 222 -22.11 -2.40 -6.82
N ASP A 223 -22.00 -1.18 -7.41
CA ASP A 223 -23.14 -0.40 -7.94
C ASP A 223 -23.19 -0.35 -9.48
N ALA A 224 -22.31 -1.05 -10.18
CA ALA A 224 -22.45 -1.13 -11.64
C ALA A 224 -23.79 -1.82 -11.95
N PRO A 225 -24.72 -1.17 -12.69
CA PRO A 225 -25.95 -1.83 -13.07
C PRO A 225 -25.57 -3.12 -13.79
N GLN A 226 -26.09 -4.26 -13.32
CA GLN A 226 -25.95 -5.52 -14.04
C GLN A 226 -26.57 -5.29 -15.42
N LEU A 227 -25.71 -5.04 -16.41
CA LEU A 227 -26.14 -5.15 -17.81
C LEU A 227 -26.53 -6.60 -17.98
N ASP A 228 -27.85 -6.81 -18.04
CA ASP A 228 -28.46 -8.10 -18.30
C ASP A 228 -27.67 -8.79 -19.42
N ARG A 229 -27.01 -9.90 -19.09
CA ARG A 229 -26.52 -10.82 -20.09
C ARG A 229 -27.79 -11.35 -20.78
N VAL A 230 -28.19 -10.67 -21.85
CA VAL A 230 -29.18 -11.18 -22.76
C VAL A 230 -28.63 -12.51 -23.25
N GLN A 231 -29.15 -13.58 -22.68
CA GLN A 231 -28.99 -14.91 -23.23
C GLN A 231 -29.72 -14.89 -24.58
N GLY A 232 -28.92 -14.76 -25.65
CA GLY A 232 -29.38 -15.07 -26.98
C GLY A 232 -29.66 -16.57 -27.03
N ASN A 233 -30.93 -16.93 -26.82
CA ASN A 233 -31.47 -18.18 -27.32
C ASN A 233 -31.92 -17.91 -28.75
N GLU A 234 -31.20 -18.46 -29.71
CA GLU A 234 -31.72 -19.00 -30.96
C GLU A 234 -30.74 -20.06 -31.48
#